data_0628a3d06fda5d9abf68acda5a15b983
#
_entry.id   0628a3d06fda5d9abf68acda5a15b983
#
_cell.length_a   1.000
_cell.length_b   1.000
_cell.length_c   1.000
_cell.angle_alpha   90.00
_cell.angle_beta   90.00
_cell.angle_gamma   90.00
#
_symmetry.space_group_name_H-M   'P 1'
#
loop_
_entity.id
_entity.type
_entity.pdbx_description
1 polymer ?
#
loop_
_entity_poly.entity_id
_entity_poly.type
_entity_poly.pdbx_seq_one_letter_code
_entity_poly.pdbx_strand_id
1 'polypeptide(L)'
;ARVSLKTIAENTFLSSPAVSARIERLEKEGIITGYHASVDPVKLGYHILAYINLEVIPEDKEQFYAYAREVPHILECSCVTGGFSMLLKVAFKSTMELDMFIGQLQKFGRTSTQIVFSTHVGPRGVDVDEI
;
A
#
# COMPACT_ATOMS: atom_id res chain seq x y z
N ALA A 1 -13.91 -4.81 2.06
CA ALA A 1 -15.09 -5.63 2.25
C ALA A 1 -16.35 -4.82 2.10
N ARG A 2 -17.40 -5.47 1.70
CA ARG A 2 -18.68 -4.80 1.49
C ARG A 2 -19.53 -4.88 2.74
N VAL A 3 -20.00 -3.71 3.18
CA VAL A 3 -20.98 -3.59 4.25
C VAL A 3 -22.25 -3.03 3.62
N SER A 4 -23.40 -3.63 3.93
CA SER A 4 -24.66 -3.15 3.36
C SER A 4 -25.02 -1.78 3.93
N LEU A 5 -25.73 -0.97 3.13
CA LEU A 5 -26.22 0.33 3.58
C LEU A 5 -27.11 0.21 4.81
N LYS A 6 -27.91 -0.87 4.88
CA LYS A 6 -28.76 -1.13 6.03
C LYS A 6 -27.95 -1.34 7.31
N THR A 7 -26.86 -2.12 7.24
CA THR A 7 -25.98 -2.38 8.39
C THR A 7 -25.30 -1.09 8.85
N ILE A 8 -24.82 -0.27 7.93
CA ILE A 8 -24.20 1.02 8.25
C ILE A 8 -25.25 1.94 8.91
N ALA A 9 -26.46 1.98 8.37
CA ALA A 9 -27.53 2.79 8.93
C ALA A 9 -27.87 2.38 10.36
N GLU A 10 -27.97 1.08 10.63
CA GLU A 10 -28.24 0.56 11.98
C GLU A 10 -27.15 0.96 12.98
N ASN A 11 -25.88 0.93 12.58
CA ASN A 11 -24.75 1.25 13.46
C ASN A 11 -24.52 2.75 13.65
N THR A 12 -25.05 3.59 12.77
CA THR A 12 -24.84 5.04 12.82
C THR A 12 -26.09 5.84 13.20
N PHE A 13 -27.20 5.16 13.42
CA PHE A 13 -28.52 5.77 13.69
C PHE A 13 -29.00 6.69 12.56
N LEU A 14 -28.58 6.44 11.34
CA LEU A 14 -29.01 7.16 10.14
C LEU A 14 -29.89 6.27 9.28
N SER A 15 -30.75 6.89 8.46
CA SER A 15 -31.50 6.15 7.45
C SER A 15 -30.59 5.68 6.33
N SER A 16 -30.99 4.61 5.60
CA SER A 16 -30.23 4.14 4.45
C SER A 16 -30.03 5.22 3.38
N PRO A 17 -31.04 6.03 3.01
CA PRO A 17 -30.83 7.15 2.10
C PRO A 17 -29.81 8.18 2.61
N ALA A 18 -29.80 8.47 3.91
CA ALA A 18 -28.83 9.40 4.49
C ALA A 18 -27.40 8.84 4.43
N VAL A 19 -27.22 7.55 4.70
CA VAL A 19 -25.92 6.88 4.57
C VAL A 19 -25.44 6.92 3.12
N SER A 20 -26.31 6.58 2.17
CA SER A 20 -25.99 6.61 0.74
C SER A 20 -25.53 8.00 0.28
N ALA A 21 -26.25 9.04 0.69
CA ALA A 21 -25.92 10.42 0.35
C ALA A 21 -24.54 10.83 0.89
N ARG A 22 -24.22 10.42 2.12
CA ARG A 22 -22.91 10.71 2.73
C ARG A 22 -21.78 9.99 2.02
N ILE A 23 -21.98 8.72 1.67
CA ILE A 23 -20.99 7.94 0.93
C ILE A 23 -20.71 8.57 -0.43
N GLU A 24 -21.76 8.94 -1.18
CA GLU A 24 -21.63 9.61 -2.47
C GLU A 24 -20.85 10.92 -2.34
N ARG A 25 -21.13 11.70 -1.30
CA ARG A 25 -20.41 12.96 -1.07
C ARG A 25 -18.92 12.70 -0.81
N LEU A 26 -18.59 11.72 0.03
CA LEU A 26 -17.20 11.38 0.33
C LEU A 26 -16.44 10.86 -0.90
N GLU A 27 -17.10 10.09 -1.76
CA GLU A 27 -16.52 9.63 -3.02
C GLU A 27 -16.30 10.81 -3.97
N LYS A 28 -17.29 11.69 -4.09
CA LYS A 28 -17.24 12.86 -4.98
C LYS A 28 -16.16 13.85 -4.56
N GLU A 29 -15.97 14.03 -3.26
CA GLU A 29 -14.91 14.88 -2.71
C GLU A 29 -13.53 14.23 -2.73
N GLY A 30 -13.45 12.96 -3.14
CA GLY A 30 -12.19 12.23 -3.21
C GLY A 30 -11.68 11.73 -1.87
N ILE A 31 -12.50 11.78 -0.82
CA ILE A 31 -12.12 11.27 0.52
C ILE A 31 -12.14 9.75 0.51
N ILE A 32 -13.19 9.14 -0.07
CA ILE A 32 -13.20 7.70 -0.35
C ILE A 32 -12.65 7.52 -1.75
N THR A 33 -11.48 6.89 -1.85
CA THR A 33 -10.75 6.72 -3.12
C THR A 33 -11.01 5.39 -3.79
N GLY A 34 -11.63 4.45 -3.08
CA GLY A 34 -11.92 3.14 -3.66
C GLY A 34 -12.34 2.13 -2.61
N TYR A 35 -12.64 0.95 -3.09
CA TYR A 35 -13.06 -0.20 -2.27
C TYR A 35 -12.24 -1.41 -2.69
N HIS A 36 -11.74 -2.15 -1.72
CA HIS A 36 -10.99 -3.37 -2.00
C HIS A 36 -11.10 -4.34 -0.83
N ALA A 37 -10.91 -5.62 -1.11
CA ALA A 37 -10.86 -6.64 -0.08
C ALA A 37 -9.50 -6.62 0.60
N SER A 38 -9.49 -6.84 1.93
CA SER A 38 -8.27 -7.12 2.66
C SER A 38 -7.96 -8.61 2.53
N VAL A 39 -6.73 -8.94 2.14
CA VAL A 39 -6.28 -10.33 2.04
C VAL A 39 -5.05 -10.52 2.93
N ASP A 40 -4.88 -11.74 3.44
CA ASP A 40 -3.69 -12.11 4.20
C ASP A 40 -2.62 -12.62 3.21
N PRO A 41 -1.53 -11.88 3.00
CA PRO A 41 -0.50 -12.29 2.05
C PRO A 41 0.13 -13.64 2.39
N VAL A 42 0.29 -13.94 3.68
CA VAL A 42 0.91 -15.20 4.13
C VAL A 42 0.08 -16.39 3.67
N LYS A 43 -1.25 -16.30 3.77
CA LYS A 43 -2.15 -17.36 3.33
C LYS A 43 -2.14 -17.57 1.81
N LEU A 44 -1.69 -16.57 1.07
CA LEU A 44 -1.50 -16.65 -0.38
C LEU A 44 -0.09 -17.11 -0.76
N GLY A 45 0.75 -17.43 0.22
CA GLY A 45 2.11 -17.91 -0.01
C GLY A 45 3.19 -16.85 0.01
N TYR A 46 2.84 -15.60 0.25
CA TYR A 46 3.81 -14.50 0.33
C TYR A 46 4.36 -14.40 1.76
N HIS A 47 5.36 -15.23 2.06
CA HIS A 47 5.92 -15.34 3.40
C HIS A 47 6.94 -14.26 3.72
N ILE A 48 7.43 -13.54 2.72
CA ILE A 48 8.45 -12.50 2.89
C ILE A 48 7.82 -11.14 2.59
N LEU A 49 7.68 -10.34 3.63
CA LEU A 49 7.31 -8.93 3.52
C LEU A 49 8.52 -8.11 3.86
N ALA A 50 8.87 -7.14 3.04
CA ALA A 50 10.07 -6.34 3.24
C ALA A 50 9.84 -4.89 2.87
N TYR A 51 10.65 -4.02 3.47
CA TYR A 51 10.77 -2.62 3.09
C TYR A 51 12.15 -2.42 2.48
N ILE A 52 12.21 -1.80 1.33
CA ILE A 52 13.47 -1.55 0.61
C ILE A 52 13.62 -0.04 0.44
N ASN A 53 14.71 0.49 0.99
CA ASN A 53 15.13 1.86 0.70
C ASN A 53 15.98 1.81 -0.58
N LEU A 54 15.73 2.73 -1.50
CA LEU A 54 16.43 2.80 -2.78
C LEU A 54 16.83 4.25 -3.05
N GLU A 55 18.06 4.45 -3.48
CA GLU A 55 18.55 5.75 -3.92
C GLU A 55 18.45 5.82 -5.44
N VAL A 56 17.61 6.73 -5.94
CA VAL A 56 17.45 6.96 -7.38
C VAL A 56 17.84 8.40 -7.67
N ILE A 57 18.77 8.59 -8.61
CA ILE A 57 19.14 9.95 -8.99
C ILE A 57 17.96 10.64 -9.70
N PRO A 58 17.88 12.00 -9.62
CA PRO A 58 16.72 12.71 -10.17
C PRO A 58 16.42 12.42 -11.64
N GLU A 59 17.45 12.21 -12.46
CA GLU A 59 17.31 11.94 -13.88
C GLU A 59 16.61 10.61 -14.17
N ASP A 60 16.71 9.65 -13.25
CA ASP A 60 16.15 8.30 -13.43
C ASP A 60 14.81 8.09 -12.74
N LYS A 61 14.30 9.09 -12.03
CA LYS A 61 13.07 8.93 -11.24
C LYS A 61 11.85 8.53 -12.07
N GLU A 62 11.62 9.19 -13.18
CA GLU A 62 10.45 8.87 -14.03
C GLU A 62 10.55 7.47 -14.62
N GLN A 63 11.74 7.07 -15.04
CA GLN A 63 12.00 5.72 -15.54
C GLN A 63 11.76 4.69 -14.44
N PHE A 64 12.21 4.98 -13.21
CA PHE A 64 11.97 4.10 -12.08
C PHE A 64 10.49 3.97 -11.74
N TYR A 65 9.73 5.07 -11.75
CA TYR A 65 8.30 5.02 -11.45
C TYR A 65 7.55 4.17 -12.47
N ALA A 66 7.89 4.28 -13.74
CA ALA A 66 7.31 3.46 -14.80
C ALA A 66 7.60 1.97 -14.55
N TYR A 67 8.84 1.64 -14.20
CA TYR A 67 9.23 0.28 -13.84
C TYR A 67 8.44 -0.21 -12.63
N ALA A 68 8.35 0.58 -11.57
CA ALA A 68 7.68 0.19 -10.33
C ALA A 68 6.20 -0.12 -10.53
N ARG A 69 5.52 0.63 -11.39
CA ARG A 69 4.10 0.40 -11.70
C ARG A 69 3.85 -0.95 -12.36
N GLU A 70 4.83 -1.50 -13.06
CA GLU A 70 4.71 -2.76 -13.78
C GLU A 70 5.09 -3.99 -12.96
N VAL A 71 5.63 -3.81 -11.74
CA VAL A 71 6.09 -4.91 -10.89
C VAL A 71 5.05 -5.21 -9.81
N PRO A 72 4.28 -6.32 -9.93
CA PRO A 72 3.21 -6.62 -8.97
C PRO A 72 3.70 -6.89 -7.54
N HIS A 73 4.95 -7.29 -7.37
CA HIS A 73 5.54 -7.52 -6.05
C HIS A 73 5.73 -6.24 -5.25
N ILE A 74 5.73 -5.08 -5.91
CA ILE A 74 5.79 -3.78 -5.24
C ILE A 74 4.36 -3.40 -4.85
N LEU A 75 4.09 -3.47 -3.55
CA LEU A 75 2.77 -3.14 -3.00
C LEU A 75 2.59 -1.64 -2.84
N GLU A 76 3.69 -0.93 -2.59
CA GLU A 76 3.68 0.50 -2.33
C GLU A 76 5.05 1.07 -2.65
N CYS A 77 5.08 2.26 -3.22
CA CYS A 77 6.32 2.97 -3.52
C CYS A 77 6.13 4.45 -3.23
N SER A 78 6.95 4.99 -2.35
CA SER A 78 6.88 6.40 -1.96
C SER A 78 8.23 7.06 -2.14
N CYS A 79 8.22 8.30 -2.63
CA CYS A 79 9.38 9.17 -2.61
C CYS A 79 9.48 9.78 -1.22
N VAL A 80 10.63 9.69 -0.58
CA VAL A 80 10.82 10.06 0.82
C VAL A 80 12.03 10.95 1.00
N THR A 81 12.09 11.60 2.14
CA THR A 81 13.26 12.38 2.57
C THR A 81 14.27 11.48 3.28
N GLY A 82 15.51 11.96 3.44
CA GLY A 82 16.57 11.25 4.17
C GLY A 82 17.66 10.73 3.25
N GLY A 83 18.40 9.74 3.71
CA GLY A 83 19.54 9.18 2.99
C GLY A 83 19.21 8.39 1.74
N PHE A 84 17.96 7.97 1.59
CA PHE A 84 17.44 7.30 0.40
C PHE A 84 16.24 8.07 -0.13
N SER A 85 16.02 8.03 -1.43
CA SER A 85 14.96 8.80 -2.07
C SER A 85 13.65 8.04 -2.20
N MET A 86 13.68 6.71 -2.17
CA MET A 86 12.50 5.86 -2.34
C MET A 86 12.37 4.86 -1.20
N LEU A 87 11.13 4.59 -0.81
CA LEU A 87 10.79 3.51 0.12
C LEU A 87 9.75 2.61 -0.54
N LEU A 88 10.08 1.34 -0.68
CA LEU A 88 9.22 0.35 -1.30
C LEU A 88 8.75 -0.65 -0.25
N LYS A 89 7.46 -1.02 -0.31
CA LYS A 89 6.92 -2.16 0.41
C LYS A 89 6.71 -3.27 -0.60
N VAL A 90 7.31 -4.44 -0.34
CA VAL A 90 7.30 -5.56 -1.29
C VAL A 90 6.90 -6.86 -0.60
N ALA A 91 6.35 -7.79 -1.39
CA ALA A 91 5.98 -9.11 -0.91
C ALA A 91 6.51 -10.17 -1.88
N PHE A 92 7.18 -11.18 -1.33
CA PHE A 92 7.75 -12.29 -2.09
C PHE A 92 7.46 -13.63 -1.41
N LYS A 93 7.51 -14.70 -2.18
CA LYS A 93 7.27 -16.05 -1.66
C LYS A 93 8.50 -16.62 -0.97
N SER A 94 9.70 -16.19 -1.35
CA SER A 94 10.95 -16.69 -0.80
C SER A 94 12.01 -15.61 -0.73
N THR A 95 13.04 -15.82 0.10
CA THR A 95 14.19 -14.92 0.17
C THR A 95 14.99 -14.94 -1.12
N MET A 96 15.01 -16.06 -1.85
CA MET A 96 15.69 -16.15 -3.14
C MET A 96 15.05 -15.19 -4.16
N GLU A 97 13.72 -15.15 -4.23
CA GLU A 97 13.03 -14.21 -5.12
C GLU A 97 13.29 -12.76 -4.73
N LEU A 98 13.31 -12.47 -3.43
CA LEU A 98 13.63 -11.14 -2.93
C LEU A 98 15.06 -10.74 -3.34
N ASP A 99 16.02 -11.63 -3.19
CA ASP A 99 17.41 -11.37 -3.58
C ASP A 99 17.53 -11.03 -5.06
N MET A 100 16.86 -11.79 -5.93
CA MET A 100 16.84 -11.51 -7.35
C MET A 100 16.25 -10.13 -7.67
N PHE A 101 15.18 -9.77 -6.97
CA PHE A 101 14.56 -8.47 -7.14
C PHE A 101 15.48 -7.34 -6.70
N ILE A 102 16.16 -7.50 -5.56
CA ILE A 102 17.13 -6.50 -5.08
C ILE A 102 18.22 -6.28 -6.13
N GLY A 103 18.69 -7.36 -6.76
CA GLY A 103 19.68 -7.23 -7.84
C GLY A 103 19.17 -6.38 -9.00
N GLN A 104 17.90 -6.48 -9.35
CA GLN A 104 17.29 -5.64 -10.38
C GLN A 104 17.21 -4.17 -9.94
N LEU A 105 16.84 -3.92 -8.68
CA LEU A 105 16.78 -2.57 -8.13
C LEU A 105 18.13 -1.90 -8.10
N GLN A 106 19.19 -2.65 -7.87
CA GLN A 106 20.56 -2.11 -7.81
C GLN A 106 21.04 -1.50 -9.12
N LYS A 107 20.35 -1.76 -10.22
CA LYS A 107 20.59 -1.07 -11.49
C LYS A 107 20.18 0.40 -11.43
N PHE A 108 19.25 0.76 -10.54
CA PHE A 108 18.83 2.14 -10.34
C PHE A 108 19.65 2.87 -9.29
N GLY A 109 20.20 2.14 -8.31
CA GLY A 109 20.99 2.74 -7.27
C GLY A 109 21.18 1.85 -6.05
N ARG A 110 21.67 2.44 -5.00
CA ARG A 110 21.99 1.77 -3.74
C ARG A 110 20.70 1.37 -3.00
N THR A 111 20.70 0.18 -2.42
CA THR A 111 19.55 -0.37 -1.68
C THR A 111 19.91 -0.68 -0.24
N SER A 112 18.89 -0.63 0.62
CA SER A 112 18.97 -1.14 1.99
C SER A 112 17.62 -1.81 2.29
N THR A 113 17.65 -3.09 2.65
CA THR A 113 16.45 -3.92 2.81
C THR A 113 16.23 -4.29 4.25
N GLN A 114 14.97 -4.20 4.69
CA GLN A 114 14.52 -4.63 5.99
C GLN A 114 13.41 -5.67 5.80
N ILE A 115 13.65 -6.88 6.29
CA ILE A 115 12.63 -7.94 6.25
C ILE A 115 11.79 -7.82 7.52
N VAL A 116 10.47 -7.87 7.35
CA VAL A 116 9.53 -7.80 8.47
C VAL A 116 9.50 -9.15 9.17
N PHE A 117 9.81 -9.18 10.46
CA PHE A 117 9.64 -10.38 11.28
C PHE A 117 8.19 -10.58 11.69
N SER A 118 7.54 -9.50 12.13
CA SER A 118 6.15 -9.55 12.59
C SER A 118 5.52 -8.16 12.51
N THR A 119 4.20 -8.11 12.35
CA THR A 119 3.45 -6.87 12.31
C THR A 119 2.45 -6.87 13.47
N HIS A 120 2.57 -5.89 14.36
CA HIS A 120 1.75 -5.80 15.58
C HIS A 120 0.58 -4.83 15.46
N VAL A 121 0.72 -3.84 14.58
CA VAL A 121 -0.38 -2.96 14.17
C VAL A 121 -0.42 -3.00 12.66
N GLY A 122 -1.45 -3.63 12.12
CA GLY A 122 -1.63 -3.73 10.67
C GLY A 122 -1.99 -2.40 10.05
N PRO A 123 -2.00 -2.32 8.72
CA PRO A 123 -2.39 -1.10 8.03
C PRO A 123 -3.83 -0.72 8.36
N ARG A 124 -4.02 0.52 8.73
CA ARG A 124 -5.34 1.09 9.02
C ARG A 124 -5.37 2.53 8.55
N GLY A 125 -6.57 3.04 8.33
CA GLY A 125 -6.76 4.41 7.89
C GLY A 125 -6.45 5.43 8.97
N VAL A 126 -6.38 6.67 8.55
CA VAL A 126 -6.27 7.80 9.47
C VAL A 126 -7.57 7.97 10.25
N ASP A 127 -7.50 8.63 11.41
CA ASP A 127 -8.68 8.93 12.19
C ASP A 127 -9.58 9.89 11.40
N VAL A 128 -10.86 9.55 11.31
CA VAL A 128 -11.85 10.29 10.52
C VAL A 128 -12.89 11.00 11.38
N ASP A 129 -12.64 11.14 12.67
CA ASP A 129 -13.61 11.74 13.61
C ASP A 129 -14.03 13.16 13.23
N GLU A 130 -13.20 13.87 12.45
CA GLU A 130 -13.44 15.26 12.06
C GLU A 130 -14.00 15.44 10.64
N ILE A 131 -14.41 14.35 9.99
CA ILE A 131 -14.98 14.44 8.64
C ILE A 131 -16.43 14.95 8.67
#